data_2fa4116294005fc25327e0c6de0e5de7
#
_entry.id   2fa4116294005fc25327e0c6de0e5de7
#
_cell.length_a   1.000
_cell.length_b   1.000
_cell.length_c   1.000
_cell.angle_alpha   90.00
_cell.angle_beta   90.00
_cell.angle_gamma   90.00
#
_symmetry.space_group_name_H-M   'P 1'
#
loop_
_entity.id
_entity.type
_entity.pdbx_description
1 polymer ?
#
loop_
_entity_poly.entity_id
_entity_poly.type
_entity_poly.pdbx_seq_one_letter_code
_entity_poly.pdbx_strand_id
1 'polypeptide(L)'
;MVTIERTSDIDTIKSIVIHNDIYPFISDDYSPLATDYEPIIDDSIYWLLIKNSGVLCGLFMIHQSNGITCELHTCVLPECRGSKTTLYTKKLFDWIFENTQFKKVITHVPSFNSAALVLAEKSGMKRE
;
A
#
# COMPACT_ATOMS: atom_id res chain seq x y z
N MET A 1 -7.25 17.38 2.48
CA MET A 1 -7.18 16.48 3.64
C MET A 1 -6.98 15.05 3.15
N VAL A 2 -6.01 14.37 3.73
CA VAL A 2 -5.74 12.95 3.41
C VAL A 2 -6.64 12.06 4.27
N THR A 3 -7.32 11.11 3.62
CA THR A 3 -8.15 10.13 4.29
C THR A 3 -7.75 8.72 3.87
N ILE A 4 -7.89 7.77 4.80
CA ILE A 4 -7.67 6.34 4.59
C ILE A 4 -9.02 5.65 4.78
N GLU A 5 -9.40 4.82 3.80
CA GLU A 5 -10.72 4.19 3.77
C GLU A 5 -10.61 2.74 3.35
N ARG A 6 -11.10 1.82 4.17
CA ARG A 6 -11.12 0.39 3.81
C ARG A 6 -12.14 0.14 2.71
N THR A 7 -11.78 -0.69 1.74
CA THR A 7 -12.65 -1.05 0.61
C THR A 7 -12.60 -2.54 0.32
N SER A 8 -13.66 -3.05 -0.30
CA SER A 8 -13.72 -4.38 -0.91
C SER A 8 -14.10 -4.31 -2.39
N ASP A 9 -14.05 -3.13 -2.98
CA ASP A 9 -14.37 -2.91 -4.40
C ASP A 9 -13.23 -3.44 -5.27
N ILE A 10 -13.45 -4.63 -5.86
CA ILE A 10 -12.46 -5.34 -6.67
C ILE A 10 -12.01 -4.50 -7.87
N ASP A 11 -12.92 -3.84 -8.55
CA ASP A 11 -12.58 -3.05 -9.75
C ASP A 11 -11.67 -1.87 -9.41
N THR A 12 -11.94 -1.18 -8.32
CA THR A 12 -11.09 -0.07 -7.85
C THR A 12 -9.70 -0.58 -7.46
N ILE A 13 -9.64 -1.65 -6.66
CA ILE A 13 -8.38 -2.25 -6.24
C ILE A 13 -7.56 -2.66 -7.46
N LYS A 14 -8.16 -3.41 -8.37
CA LYS A 14 -7.51 -3.93 -9.57
C LYS A 14 -6.99 -2.79 -10.45
N SER A 15 -7.77 -1.73 -10.67
CA SER A 15 -7.37 -0.59 -11.51
C SER A 15 -6.10 0.10 -11.01
N ILE A 16 -5.87 0.11 -9.70
CA ILE A 16 -4.67 0.70 -9.10
C ILE A 16 -3.49 -0.26 -9.19
N VAL A 17 -3.68 -1.51 -8.77
CA VAL A 17 -2.59 -2.51 -8.69
C VAL A 17 -1.99 -2.80 -10.06
N ILE A 18 -2.81 -2.95 -11.10
CA ILE A 18 -2.33 -3.26 -12.45
C ILE A 18 -1.86 -2.05 -13.25
N HIS A 19 -1.88 -0.84 -12.66
CA HIS A 19 -1.41 0.37 -13.34
C HIS A 19 0.00 0.16 -13.89
N ASN A 20 0.27 0.67 -15.10
CA ASN A 20 1.55 0.48 -15.78
C ASN A 20 2.77 0.98 -15.00
N ASP A 21 2.58 1.97 -14.12
CA ASP A 21 3.64 2.53 -13.28
C ASP A 21 3.65 1.94 -11.87
N ILE A 22 2.85 0.92 -11.60
CA ILE A 22 2.79 0.23 -10.31
C ILE A 22 3.14 -1.25 -10.45
N TYR A 23 2.39 -1.99 -11.28
CA TYR A 23 2.51 -3.45 -11.35
C TYR A 23 3.92 -3.95 -11.66
N PRO A 24 4.71 -3.32 -12.59
CA PRO A 24 6.08 -3.79 -12.85
C PRO A 24 7.01 -3.69 -11.65
N PHE A 25 6.71 -2.81 -10.68
CA PHE A 25 7.56 -2.58 -9.50
C PHE A 25 7.17 -3.43 -8.29
N ILE A 26 6.03 -4.12 -8.34
CA ILE A 26 5.54 -4.97 -7.24
C ILE A 26 5.40 -6.44 -7.64
N SER A 27 5.51 -6.76 -8.93
CA SER A 27 5.43 -8.12 -9.45
C SER A 27 6.82 -8.70 -9.69
N ASP A 28 6.87 -10.04 -9.82
CA ASP A 28 8.07 -10.80 -10.15
C ASP A 28 7.78 -11.79 -11.28
N ASP A 29 8.76 -12.66 -11.61
CA ASP A 29 8.63 -13.62 -12.70
C ASP A 29 7.52 -14.66 -12.46
N TYR A 30 7.09 -14.83 -11.21
CA TYR A 30 6.03 -15.78 -10.83
C TYR A 30 4.66 -15.11 -10.68
N SER A 31 4.59 -13.78 -10.80
CA SER A 31 3.31 -13.07 -10.73
C SER A 31 2.49 -13.29 -12.00
N PRO A 32 1.14 -13.28 -11.92
CA PRO A 32 0.31 -13.35 -13.13
C PRO A 32 0.53 -12.14 -14.02
N LEU A 33 0.12 -12.23 -15.27
CA LEU A 33 0.03 -11.05 -16.13
C LEU A 33 -0.95 -10.05 -15.51
N ALA A 34 -0.72 -8.75 -15.73
CA ALA A 34 -1.60 -7.71 -15.17
C ALA A 34 -3.07 -7.94 -15.53
N THR A 35 -3.34 -8.41 -16.74
CA THR A 35 -4.70 -8.72 -17.19
C THR A 35 -5.33 -9.90 -16.45
N ASP A 36 -4.53 -10.79 -15.87
CA ASP A 36 -4.99 -11.98 -15.15
C ASP A 36 -4.98 -11.77 -13.63
N TYR A 37 -4.51 -10.61 -13.16
CA TYR A 37 -4.45 -10.32 -11.73
C TYR A 37 -5.86 -10.20 -11.14
N GLU A 38 -6.08 -10.88 -10.02
CA GLU A 38 -7.31 -10.76 -9.23
C GLU A 38 -6.94 -10.56 -7.76
N PRO A 39 -7.45 -9.50 -7.12
CA PRO A 39 -7.19 -9.28 -5.70
C PRO A 39 -7.92 -10.31 -4.85
N ILE A 40 -7.29 -10.71 -3.75
CA ILE A 40 -7.89 -11.61 -2.77
C ILE A 40 -8.68 -10.76 -1.79
N ILE A 41 -9.99 -11.01 -1.69
CA ILE A 41 -10.86 -10.34 -0.72
C ILE A 41 -11.11 -11.30 0.44
N ASP A 42 -10.57 -10.94 1.60
CA ASP A 42 -10.67 -11.71 2.83
C ASP A 42 -10.64 -10.77 4.02
N ASP A 43 -11.30 -11.13 5.12
CA ASP A 43 -11.34 -10.28 6.31
C ASP A 43 -9.97 -10.01 6.92
N SER A 44 -9.01 -10.93 6.72
CA SER A 44 -7.62 -10.78 7.19
C SER A 44 -6.76 -9.88 6.31
N ILE A 45 -7.25 -9.48 5.14
CA ILE A 45 -6.55 -8.61 4.21
C ILE A 45 -7.28 -7.27 4.14
N TYR A 46 -6.55 -6.20 4.41
CA TYR A 46 -7.10 -4.84 4.41
C TYR A 46 -6.66 -4.11 3.14
N TRP A 47 -7.63 -3.78 2.30
CA TRP A 47 -7.41 -2.92 1.15
C TRP A 47 -7.84 -1.50 1.53
N LEU A 48 -6.88 -0.57 1.58
CA LEU A 48 -7.08 0.78 2.12
C LEU A 48 -6.85 1.81 1.03
N LEU A 49 -7.91 2.53 0.65
CA LEU A 49 -7.81 3.60 -0.34
C LEU A 49 -7.21 4.86 0.30
N ILE A 50 -6.30 5.51 -0.44
CA ILE A 50 -5.73 6.80 -0.09
C ILE A 50 -6.45 7.86 -0.91
N LYS A 51 -7.10 8.81 -0.24
CA LYS A 51 -7.73 9.95 -0.90
C LYS A 51 -7.16 11.25 -0.34
N ASN A 52 -6.93 12.22 -1.20
CA ASN A 52 -6.54 13.57 -0.80
C ASN A 52 -7.60 14.55 -1.29
N SER A 53 -8.35 15.13 -0.37
CA SER A 53 -9.49 16.02 -0.67
C SER A 53 -10.49 15.40 -1.64
N GLY A 54 -10.78 14.10 -1.44
CA GLY A 54 -11.72 13.34 -2.26
C GLY A 54 -11.13 12.75 -3.55
N VAL A 55 -9.89 13.08 -3.89
CA VAL A 55 -9.21 12.54 -5.08
C VAL A 55 -8.49 11.25 -4.72
N LEU A 56 -8.76 10.18 -5.47
CA LEU A 56 -8.09 8.90 -5.29
C LEU A 56 -6.61 9.00 -5.65
N CYS A 57 -5.73 8.73 -4.70
CA CYS A 57 -4.28 8.84 -4.86
C CYS A 57 -3.55 7.50 -4.87
N GLY A 58 -4.18 6.46 -4.39
CA GLY A 58 -3.55 5.14 -4.36
C GLY A 58 -4.20 4.19 -3.39
N LEU A 59 -3.43 3.16 -3.03
CA LEU A 59 -3.89 2.04 -2.25
C LEU A 59 -2.78 1.53 -1.36
N PHE A 60 -3.11 1.24 -0.11
CA PHE A 60 -2.29 0.39 0.74
C PHE A 60 -2.97 -0.96 0.91
N MET A 61 -2.18 -2.03 0.94
CA MET A 61 -2.68 -3.34 1.35
C MET A 61 -1.89 -3.80 2.57
N ILE A 62 -2.58 -4.23 3.61
CA ILE A 62 -1.96 -4.84 4.76
C ILE A 62 -2.55 -6.21 5.02
N HIS A 63 -1.71 -7.15 5.41
CA HIS A 63 -2.13 -8.47 5.86
C HIS A 63 -1.34 -8.89 7.08
N GLN A 64 -1.93 -9.78 7.86
CA GLN A 64 -1.31 -10.27 9.09
C GLN A 64 -0.08 -11.12 8.77
N SER A 65 1.05 -10.79 9.41
CA SER A 65 2.27 -11.61 9.39
C SER A 65 2.36 -12.48 10.65
N ASN A 66 1.99 -11.89 11.79
CA ASN A 66 1.79 -12.62 13.05
C ASN A 66 0.78 -11.85 13.91
N GLY A 67 0.55 -12.27 15.16
CA GLY A 67 -0.52 -11.72 15.99
C GLY A 67 -0.48 -10.21 16.20
N ILE A 68 0.69 -9.58 16.11
CA ILE A 68 0.86 -8.13 16.32
C ILE A 68 1.54 -7.42 15.16
N THR A 69 1.94 -8.12 14.12
CA THR A 69 2.69 -7.57 12.98
C THR A 69 1.89 -7.70 11.71
N CYS A 70 1.79 -6.63 10.95
CA CYS A 70 1.25 -6.67 9.59
C CYS A 70 2.32 -6.32 8.56
N GLU A 71 2.18 -6.86 7.37
CA GLU A 71 3.01 -6.56 6.21
C GLU A 71 2.28 -5.57 5.32
N LEU A 72 3.00 -4.53 4.89
CA LEU A 72 2.47 -3.42 4.10
C LEU A 72 2.94 -3.49 2.66
N HIS A 73 2.01 -3.29 1.74
CA HIS A 73 2.26 -3.06 0.32
C HIS A 73 1.68 -1.70 -0.07
N THR A 74 2.45 -0.90 -0.80
CA THR A 74 2.09 0.48 -1.14
C THR A 74 1.97 0.65 -2.65
N CYS A 75 0.85 1.21 -3.10
CA CYS A 75 0.58 1.52 -4.50
C CYS A 75 0.10 2.97 -4.62
N VAL A 76 1.00 3.91 -4.91
CA VAL A 76 0.64 5.32 -5.10
C VAL A 76 0.62 5.66 -6.58
N LEU A 77 -0.48 6.23 -7.05
CA LEU A 77 -0.62 6.65 -8.44
C LEU A 77 0.41 7.73 -8.79
N PRO A 78 0.97 7.71 -10.02
CA PRO A 78 2.06 8.62 -10.38
C PRO A 78 1.77 10.09 -10.15
N GLU A 79 0.55 10.54 -10.45
CA GLU A 79 0.13 11.93 -10.30
C GLU A 79 0.02 12.40 -8.85
N CYS A 80 0.01 11.46 -7.91
CA CYS A 80 -0.08 11.75 -6.47
C CYS A 80 1.24 11.57 -5.72
N ARG A 81 2.30 11.16 -6.42
CA ARG A 81 3.63 11.00 -5.82
C ARG A 81 4.28 12.36 -5.57
N GLY A 82 5.24 12.38 -4.64
CA GLY A 82 5.98 13.57 -4.29
C GLY A 82 6.03 13.80 -2.78
N SER A 83 6.14 15.04 -2.34
CA SER A 83 6.34 15.40 -0.93
C SER A 83 5.21 14.94 0.00
N LYS A 84 4.00 14.76 -0.52
CA LYS A 84 2.84 14.34 0.27
C LYS A 84 2.78 12.83 0.55
N THR A 85 3.58 12.01 -0.14
CA THR A 85 3.55 10.55 0.06
C THR A 85 3.93 10.15 1.48
N THR A 86 4.84 10.86 2.12
CA THR A 86 5.18 10.63 3.53
C THR A 86 3.98 10.88 4.43
N LEU A 87 3.17 11.91 4.14
CA LEU A 87 1.93 12.18 4.88
C LEU A 87 0.94 11.03 4.73
N TYR A 88 0.80 10.47 3.54
CA TYR A 88 -0.08 9.31 3.32
C TYR A 88 0.31 8.15 4.20
N THR A 89 1.61 7.84 4.27
CA THR A 89 2.12 6.74 5.10
C THR A 89 1.91 6.99 6.58
N LYS A 90 2.12 8.21 7.05
CA LYS A 90 1.87 8.58 8.45
C LYS A 90 0.40 8.44 8.81
N LYS A 91 -0.50 8.87 7.93
CA LYS A 91 -1.94 8.68 8.12
C LYS A 91 -2.33 7.20 8.14
N LEU A 92 -1.68 6.40 7.31
CA LEU A 92 -1.87 4.96 7.32
C LEU A 92 -1.48 4.35 8.67
N PHE A 93 -0.32 4.70 9.22
CA PHE A 93 0.12 4.18 10.50
C PHE A 93 -0.87 4.54 11.61
N ASP A 94 -1.34 5.77 11.64
CA ASP A 94 -2.39 6.19 12.58
C ASP A 94 -3.65 5.32 12.43
N TRP A 95 -4.08 5.09 11.19
CA TRP A 95 -5.24 4.26 10.91
C TRP A 95 -5.05 2.82 11.42
N ILE A 96 -3.89 2.23 11.15
CA ILE A 96 -3.59 0.85 11.56
C ILE A 96 -3.63 0.74 13.09
N PHE A 97 -2.95 1.65 13.80
CA PHE A 97 -2.85 1.56 15.25
C PHE A 97 -4.15 1.93 15.96
N GLU A 98 -5.03 2.71 15.33
CA GLU A 98 -6.35 3.04 15.86
C GLU A 98 -7.41 1.99 15.58
N ASN A 99 -7.33 1.27 14.45
CA ASN A 99 -8.41 0.41 13.96
C ASN A 99 -8.08 -1.08 13.97
N THR A 100 -6.87 -1.48 14.32
CA THR A 100 -6.45 -2.89 14.34
C THR A 100 -5.67 -3.20 15.61
N GLN A 101 -5.42 -4.50 15.83
CA GLN A 101 -4.58 -4.97 16.94
C GLN A 101 -3.08 -4.91 16.61
N PHE A 102 -2.70 -4.55 15.40
CA PHE A 102 -1.30 -4.54 14.99
C PHE A 102 -0.50 -3.45 15.72
N LYS A 103 0.71 -3.79 16.12
CA LYS A 103 1.65 -2.89 16.80
C LYS A 103 2.96 -2.73 16.06
N LYS A 104 3.17 -3.52 15.00
CA LYS A 104 4.36 -3.47 14.15
C LYS A 104 3.95 -3.56 12.70
N VAL A 105 4.55 -2.71 11.87
CA VAL A 105 4.37 -2.71 10.42
C VAL A 105 5.70 -3.01 9.76
N ILE A 106 5.72 -4.01 8.88
CA ILE A 106 6.89 -4.35 8.07
C ILE A 106 6.56 -4.20 6.58
N THR A 107 7.58 -3.96 5.77
CA THR A 107 7.43 -3.94 4.32
C THR A 107 8.67 -4.55 3.67
N HIS A 108 8.47 -5.17 2.50
CA HIS A 108 9.54 -5.69 1.66
C HIS A 108 9.60 -4.85 0.39
N VAL A 109 10.74 -4.21 0.16
CA VAL A 109 10.96 -3.36 -1.01
C VAL A 109 12.01 -4.01 -1.90
N PRO A 110 11.69 -4.29 -3.19
CA PRO A 110 12.72 -4.77 -4.12
C PRO A 110 13.89 -3.79 -4.18
N SER A 111 15.11 -4.31 -4.20
CA SER A 111 16.33 -3.49 -4.17
C SER A 111 16.44 -2.52 -5.37
N PHE A 112 15.79 -2.84 -6.48
CA PHE A 112 15.76 -1.98 -7.66
C PHE A 112 14.77 -0.81 -7.54
N ASN A 113 13.88 -0.83 -6.55
CA ASN A 113 12.87 0.21 -6.37
C ASN A 113 13.36 1.26 -5.35
N SER A 114 14.32 2.09 -5.77
CA SER A 114 14.93 3.09 -4.89
C SER A 114 13.94 4.14 -4.40
N ALA A 115 12.93 4.50 -5.20
CA ALA A 115 11.91 5.46 -4.78
C ALA A 115 11.10 4.95 -3.59
N ALA A 116 10.72 3.67 -3.60
CA ALA A 116 9.99 3.06 -2.49
C ALA A 116 10.87 2.92 -1.24
N LEU A 117 12.17 2.60 -1.39
CA LEU A 117 13.12 2.57 -0.28
C LEU A 117 13.22 3.94 0.42
N VAL A 118 13.37 5.00 -0.36
CA VAL A 118 13.45 6.37 0.17
C VAL A 118 12.15 6.74 0.88
N LEU A 119 11.00 6.42 0.31
CA LEU A 119 9.71 6.68 0.94
C LEU A 119 9.59 5.96 2.29
N ALA A 120 9.94 4.68 2.34
CA ALA A 120 9.88 3.88 3.58
C ALA A 120 10.76 4.52 4.67
N GLU A 121 12.00 4.88 4.35
CA GLU A 121 12.93 5.50 5.30
C GLU A 121 12.43 6.87 5.78
N LYS A 122 11.91 7.72 4.87
CA LYS A 122 11.34 9.03 5.22
C LYS A 122 10.08 8.92 6.07
N SER A 123 9.37 7.81 5.97
CA SER A 123 8.16 7.54 6.76
C SER A 123 8.50 6.99 8.16
N GLY A 124 9.77 6.84 8.50
CA GLY A 124 10.22 6.40 9.81
C GLY A 124 10.49 4.90 9.91
N MET A 125 10.40 4.15 8.83
CA MET A 125 10.73 2.73 8.82
C MET A 125 12.24 2.53 8.81
N LYS A 126 12.70 1.47 9.46
CA LYS A 126 14.11 1.12 9.54
C LYS A 126 14.38 -0.11 8.69
N ARG A 127 15.52 -0.11 8.01
CA ARG A 127 16.00 -1.26 7.26
C ARG A 127 16.51 -2.32 8.25
N GLU A 128 16.13 -3.55 8.02
CA GLU A 128 16.64 -4.71 8.76
C GLU A 128 17.66 -5.49 7.98
#